data_f19c208bc2418f33a3ef99e654357c81
#
_entry.id   f19c208bc2418f33a3ef99e654357c81
#
_cell.length_a   1.000
_cell.length_b   1.000
_cell.length_c   1.000
_cell.angle_alpha   90.00
_cell.angle_beta   90.00
_cell.angle_gamma   90.00
#
_symmetry.space_group_name_H-M   'P 1'
#
loop_
_entity.id
_entity.type
_entity.pdbx_description
1 polymer ?
#
loop_
_entity_poly.entity_id
_entity_poly.type
_entity_poly.pdbx_seq_one_letter_code
_entity_poly.pdbx_strand_id
1 'polypeptide(L)'
;MSRSRLTRNMPVALALAIFAVIAGLAAFQPSAQAQERREREPNSVYAARRAKLAAEVDAPIVLWGFTGREEIAQTYIFEQEQNFYYLTGHNEEGAAIIIMPGRAGASSSERSEILFLPAKDAVKEKWNAFRMSPKDPGIEARTGFPSVKPFDDLKPEVEKLSKSYSTFYTILPYQKENGGYPHEKDVAEFLNGAAPQAKLKDIREQISAMRPIKSPGEIAFLKQAIDLSLDAHLAAYKMIRPGLYEYQVAAKMVEVHAMGGSEAEGYAPIVGSGRNSTTLHYDRLDRKIQDGDVVVLDVGAQYAGYSADITRTVPANGKFTPRQLEIYNIVLGAQNAALAALKPGVTLCPKGDKSLQKIAYDYINTHGQDQHGQPLGQYYIHGLGHHIGLDVHDPGQYCKPLEPGMVVTMEPGIYMPEENLGVRIEDDVLITDTGYKLLSERLPRDAAEIEKIMAEAAKHRAEAAGKKDGNNADD
;
A
#
# COMPACT_ATOMS: atom_id res chain seq x y z
N MET A 1 -71.13 -52.32 -23.48
CA MET A 1 -70.25 -51.42 -24.19
C MET A 1 -70.32 -50.04 -23.59
N SER A 2 -69.46 -49.70 -22.64
CA SER A 2 -69.44 -48.40 -21.98
C SER A 2 -68.00 -47.89 -21.93
N ARG A 3 -67.69 -46.79 -22.63
CA ARG A 3 -66.39 -46.09 -22.57
C ARG A 3 -66.44 -45.07 -21.42
N SER A 4 -65.69 -45.32 -20.38
CA SER A 4 -65.46 -44.34 -19.32
C SER A 4 -64.33 -43.39 -19.74
N ARG A 5 -64.63 -42.08 -19.75
CA ARG A 5 -63.64 -41.01 -19.89
C ARG A 5 -63.04 -40.70 -18.51
N LEU A 6 -61.76 -40.91 -18.31
CA LEU A 6 -61.01 -40.40 -17.19
C LEU A 6 -60.57 -38.96 -17.51
N THR A 7 -61.16 -37.98 -16.84
CA THR A 7 -60.65 -36.63 -16.80
C THR A 7 -59.61 -36.53 -15.67
N ARG A 8 -58.40 -36.20 -16.01
CA ARG A 8 -57.28 -36.05 -15.09
C ARG A 8 -57.23 -34.58 -14.63
N ASN A 9 -57.77 -34.32 -13.44
CA ASN A 9 -57.63 -33.04 -12.76
C ASN A 9 -56.20 -32.95 -12.18
N MET A 10 -55.34 -32.11 -12.75
CA MET A 10 -54.12 -31.68 -12.08
C MET A 10 -54.49 -30.70 -10.94
N PRO A 11 -53.93 -30.85 -9.74
CA PRO A 11 -54.25 -29.93 -8.65
C PRO A 11 -53.64 -28.56 -8.90
N VAL A 12 -54.46 -27.53 -8.84
CA VAL A 12 -54.10 -26.09 -8.99
C VAL A 12 -53.00 -25.66 -7.99
N ALA A 13 -52.83 -26.38 -6.89
CA ALA A 13 -51.77 -26.18 -5.91
C ALA A 13 -50.36 -26.35 -6.44
N LEU A 14 -50.15 -27.24 -7.46
CA LEU A 14 -48.82 -27.45 -8.02
C LEU A 14 -48.37 -26.35 -9.01
N ALA A 15 -49.36 -25.72 -9.66
CA ALA A 15 -49.10 -24.61 -10.58
C ALA A 15 -48.74 -23.32 -9.80
N LEU A 16 -49.35 -23.07 -8.63
CA LEU A 16 -49.06 -21.92 -7.75
C LEU A 16 -47.69 -22.08 -7.09
N ALA A 17 -47.25 -23.29 -6.74
CA ALA A 17 -45.92 -23.53 -6.16
C ALA A 17 -44.79 -23.29 -7.18
N ILE A 18 -45.00 -23.67 -8.47
CA ILE A 18 -44.02 -23.40 -9.52
C ILE A 18 -43.89 -21.90 -9.86
N PHE A 19 -45.04 -21.17 -9.83
CA PHE A 19 -45.03 -19.72 -10.06
C PHE A 19 -44.36 -18.97 -8.92
N ALA A 20 -44.49 -19.40 -7.66
CA ALA A 20 -43.81 -18.80 -6.49
C ALA A 20 -42.30 -19.04 -6.50
N VAL A 21 -41.84 -20.21 -7.00
CA VAL A 21 -40.41 -20.51 -7.14
C VAL A 21 -39.79 -19.71 -8.29
N ILE A 22 -40.52 -19.52 -9.41
CA ILE A 22 -40.03 -18.73 -10.55
C ILE A 22 -40.03 -17.22 -10.18
N ALA A 23 -41.02 -16.72 -9.41
CA ALA A 23 -41.05 -15.34 -8.92
C ALA A 23 -39.95 -15.09 -7.88
N GLY A 24 -39.63 -16.08 -7.03
CA GLY A 24 -38.52 -15.99 -6.07
C GLY A 24 -37.14 -15.99 -6.70
N LEU A 25 -36.97 -16.69 -7.85
CA LEU A 25 -35.71 -16.69 -8.62
C LEU A 25 -35.55 -15.42 -9.48
N ALA A 26 -36.61 -14.73 -9.84
CA ALA A 26 -36.54 -13.45 -10.56
C ALA A 26 -36.18 -12.25 -9.64
N ALA A 27 -36.27 -12.39 -8.30
CA ALA A 27 -35.91 -11.36 -7.34
C ALA A 27 -34.41 -11.40 -6.94
N PHE A 28 -33.68 -12.44 -7.36
CA PHE A 28 -32.23 -12.51 -7.19
C PHE A 28 -31.55 -12.35 -8.56
N GLN A 29 -31.76 -11.21 -9.21
CA GLN A 29 -30.74 -10.70 -10.10
C GLN A 29 -29.69 -10.04 -9.19
N PRO A 30 -28.47 -10.58 -9.06
CA PRO A 30 -27.39 -9.75 -8.58
C PRO A 30 -27.34 -8.58 -9.57
N SER A 31 -27.56 -7.37 -9.08
CA SER A 31 -27.18 -6.18 -9.82
C SER A 31 -25.74 -6.48 -10.27
N ALA A 32 -25.48 -6.52 -11.58
CA ALA A 32 -24.15 -6.51 -12.10
C ALA A 32 -23.56 -5.12 -11.83
N GLN A 33 -23.33 -4.80 -10.55
CA GLN A 33 -22.33 -3.86 -10.15
C GLN A 33 -21.03 -4.53 -10.60
N ALA A 34 -20.39 -3.95 -11.61
CA ALA A 34 -19.01 -4.27 -11.92
C ALA A 34 -18.28 -4.25 -10.56
N GLN A 35 -17.82 -5.40 -10.13
CA GLN A 35 -17.06 -5.52 -8.90
C GLN A 35 -15.80 -4.69 -9.16
N GLU A 36 -15.70 -3.55 -8.51
CA GLU A 36 -14.50 -2.71 -8.62
C GLU A 36 -13.33 -3.61 -8.20
N ARG A 37 -12.29 -3.66 -9.02
CA ARG A 37 -11.12 -4.51 -8.74
C ARG A 37 -10.47 -4.15 -7.42
N ARG A 38 -10.48 -2.85 -7.06
CA ARG A 38 -9.92 -2.32 -5.82
C ARG A 38 -10.97 -2.35 -4.71
N GLU A 39 -10.71 -3.09 -3.66
CA GLU A 39 -11.46 -2.98 -2.42
C GLU A 39 -11.27 -1.60 -1.79
N ARG A 40 -12.25 -1.16 -1.03
CA ARG A 40 -12.21 0.13 -0.34
C ARG A 40 -13.02 0.09 0.96
N GLU A 41 -12.72 1.03 1.83
CA GLU A 41 -13.50 1.24 3.06
C GLU A 41 -14.96 1.62 2.76
N PRO A 42 -15.89 1.39 3.70
CA PRO A 42 -17.25 1.90 3.59
C PRO A 42 -17.27 3.44 3.45
N ASN A 43 -18.24 3.97 2.70
CA ASN A 43 -18.40 5.42 2.51
C ASN A 43 -18.48 6.22 3.82
N SER A 44 -19.00 5.61 4.91
CA SER A 44 -19.07 6.24 6.23
C SER A 44 -17.68 6.56 6.82
N VAL A 45 -16.66 5.76 6.51
CA VAL A 45 -15.28 6.01 6.98
C VAL A 45 -14.71 7.25 6.31
N TYR A 46 -14.81 7.35 4.98
CA TYR A 46 -14.38 8.53 4.24
C TYR A 46 -15.15 9.79 4.66
N ALA A 47 -16.46 9.68 4.85
CA ALA A 47 -17.29 10.78 5.35
C ALA A 47 -16.86 11.24 6.76
N ALA A 48 -16.50 10.31 7.65
CA ALA A 48 -15.98 10.64 8.98
C ALA A 48 -14.63 11.36 8.91
N ARG A 49 -13.71 10.95 7.99
CA ARG A 49 -12.43 11.64 7.75
C ARG A 49 -12.65 13.07 7.26
N ARG A 50 -13.54 13.27 6.27
CA ARG A 50 -13.88 14.61 5.78
C ARG A 50 -14.52 15.47 6.86
N ALA A 51 -15.38 14.90 7.70
CA ALA A 51 -15.99 15.61 8.82
C ALA A 51 -14.96 16.06 9.86
N LYS A 52 -13.99 15.19 10.20
CA LYS A 52 -12.90 15.53 11.10
C LYS A 52 -12.07 16.68 10.55
N LEU A 53 -11.67 16.59 9.27
CA LEU A 53 -10.89 17.62 8.59
C LEU A 53 -11.64 18.96 8.53
N ALA A 54 -12.94 18.94 8.18
CA ALA A 54 -13.79 20.12 8.11
C ALA A 54 -13.92 20.86 9.45
N ALA A 55 -13.81 20.17 10.59
CA ALA A 55 -13.88 20.75 11.92
C ALA A 55 -12.58 21.47 12.34
N GLU A 56 -11.47 21.23 11.64
CA GLU A 56 -10.15 21.82 11.95
C GLU A 56 -9.87 23.12 11.17
N VAL A 57 -10.79 23.51 10.26
CA VAL A 57 -10.59 24.66 9.37
C VAL A 57 -11.74 25.66 9.46
N ASP A 58 -11.45 26.92 9.12
CA ASP A 58 -12.38 28.05 9.12
C ASP A 58 -12.85 28.49 7.73
N ALA A 59 -12.38 27.81 6.68
CA ALA A 59 -12.66 28.13 5.28
C ALA A 59 -12.82 26.87 4.42
N PRO A 60 -13.39 26.97 3.20
CA PRO A 60 -13.57 25.85 2.33
C PRO A 60 -12.24 25.18 1.94
N ILE A 61 -12.27 23.85 1.85
CA ILE A 61 -11.19 23.01 1.32
C ILE A 61 -11.54 22.66 -0.11
N VAL A 62 -10.61 22.84 -1.05
CA VAL A 62 -10.74 22.44 -2.45
C VAL A 62 -9.57 21.53 -2.79
N LEU A 63 -9.85 20.28 -3.16
CA LEU A 63 -8.83 19.32 -3.58
C LEU A 63 -9.18 18.75 -4.95
N TRP A 64 -8.14 18.47 -5.73
CA TRP A 64 -8.26 17.71 -6.98
C TRP A 64 -7.55 16.37 -6.83
N GLY A 65 -8.17 15.35 -7.38
CA GLY A 65 -7.52 14.10 -7.68
C GLY A 65 -6.68 14.18 -8.95
N PHE A 66 -5.84 13.20 -9.17
CA PHE A 66 -5.04 13.10 -10.38
C PHE A 66 -5.92 12.99 -11.63
N THR A 67 -5.39 13.49 -12.74
CA THR A 67 -6.11 13.59 -14.02
C THR A 67 -5.73 12.49 -15.00
N GLY A 68 -4.77 11.63 -14.63
CA GLY A 68 -4.15 10.64 -15.52
C GLY A 68 -3.11 11.24 -16.46
N ARG A 69 -2.68 12.49 -16.23
CA ARG A 69 -1.61 13.16 -16.99
C ARG A 69 -0.31 13.28 -16.23
N GLU A 70 -0.34 12.96 -14.96
CA GLU A 70 0.79 13.03 -14.03
C GLU A 70 1.84 11.97 -14.35
N GLU A 71 1.39 10.81 -14.86
CA GLU A 71 2.25 9.72 -15.32
C GLU A 71 2.41 9.74 -16.84
N ILE A 72 3.64 9.51 -17.30
CA ILE A 72 3.97 9.51 -18.75
C ILE A 72 4.07 8.07 -19.28
N ALA A 73 4.17 7.06 -18.40
CA ALA A 73 4.32 5.66 -18.79
C ALA A 73 3.05 5.09 -19.43
N GLN A 74 3.14 4.51 -20.62
CA GLN A 74 2.01 3.91 -21.33
C GLN A 74 1.46 2.64 -20.67
N THR A 75 2.16 2.10 -19.70
CA THR A 75 1.86 0.80 -19.05
C THR A 75 1.46 0.96 -17.59
N TYR A 76 1.23 2.18 -17.11
CA TYR A 76 0.85 2.40 -15.72
C TYR A 76 -0.62 2.04 -15.46
N ILE A 77 -0.91 1.64 -14.23
CA ILE A 77 -2.27 1.53 -13.71
C ILE A 77 -2.55 2.84 -12.96
N PHE A 78 -3.71 3.46 -13.23
CA PHE A 78 -4.05 4.72 -12.58
C PHE A 78 -4.14 4.55 -11.07
N GLU A 79 -3.41 5.39 -10.37
CA GLU A 79 -3.49 5.57 -8.93
C GLU A 79 -3.85 7.02 -8.60
N GLN A 80 -4.78 7.17 -7.68
CA GLN A 80 -5.22 8.48 -7.24
C GLN A 80 -4.20 9.13 -6.32
N GLU A 81 -4.18 10.46 -6.27
CA GLU A 81 -3.45 11.22 -5.25
C GLU A 81 -3.87 10.73 -3.85
N GLN A 82 -2.89 10.36 -3.03
CA GLN A 82 -3.14 9.57 -1.81
C GLN A 82 -4.00 10.31 -0.78
N ASN A 83 -3.84 11.63 -0.62
CA ASN A 83 -4.68 12.39 0.32
C ASN A 83 -6.12 12.54 -0.21
N PHE A 84 -6.28 12.70 -1.53
CA PHE A 84 -7.59 12.70 -2.16
C PHE A 84 -8.28 11.34 -1.97
N TYR A 85 -7.55 10.24 -2.23
CA TYR A 85 -8.07 8.88 -2.01
C TYR A 85 -8.41 8.63 -0.55
N TYR A 86 -7.55 9.03 0.39
CA TYR A 86 -7.78 8.92 1.83
C TYR A 86 -9.08 9.57 2.30
N LEU A 87 -9.46 10.69 1.66
CA LEU A 87 -10.67 11.45 1.99
C LEU A 87 -11.92 10.99 1.24
N THR A 88 -11.76 10.32 0.10
CA THR A 88 -12.89 10.03 -0.81
C THR A 88 -13.10 8.56 -1.12
N GLY A 89 -12.05 7.76 -1.10
CA GLY A 89 -12.05 6.40 -1.64
C GLY A 89 -12.32 6.34 -3.15
N HIS A 90 -12.20 7.46 -3.87
CA HIS A 90 -12.47 7.57 -5.30
C HIS A 90 -11.16 7.41 -6.07
N ASN A 91 -11.06 6.35 -6.87
CA ASN A 91 -9.86 6.00 -7.65
C ASN A 91 -10.12 6.09 -9.16
N GLU A 92 -10.69 7.21 -9.61
CA GLU A 92 -10.87 7.51 -11.02
C GLU A 92 -10.31 8.90 -11.33
N GLU A 93 -9.86 9.10 -12.58
CA GLU A 93 -9.21 10.33 -13.04
C GLU A 93 -10.15 11.55 -13.06
N GLY A 94 -9.60 12.71 -12.72
CA GLY A 94 -10.22 14.00 -13.01
C GLY A 94 -11.35 14.40 -12.06
N ALA A 95 -11.38 13.87 -10.87
CA ALA A 95 -12.33 14.26 -9.83
C ALA A 95 -11.82 15.45 -9.00
N ALA A 96 -12.74 16.21 -8.40
CA ALA A 96 -12.41 17.24 -7.40
C ALA A 96 -13.45 17.23 -6.28
N ILE A 97 -13.08 17.79 -5.11
CA ILE A 97 -14.00 17.96 -3.98
C ILE A 97 -13.97 19.38 -3.44
N ILE A 98 -15.13 19.83 -2.95
CA ILE A 98 -15.22 20.97 -2.03
C ILE A 98 -15.77 20.44 -0.70
N ILE A 99 -15.10 20.75 0.39
CA ILE A 99 -15.56 20.47 1.76
C ILE A 99 -15.71 21.81 2.48
N MET A 100 -16.91 22.12 2.93
CA MET A 100 -17.17 23.33 3.69
C MET A 100 -16.72 23.17 5.15
N PRO A 101 -16.24 24.26 5.79
CA PRO A 101 -15.90 24.22 7.22
C PRO A 101 -17.12 23.79 8.03
N GLY A 102 -16.90 22.98 9.04
CA GLY A 102 -17.98 22.35 9.83
C GLY A 102 -17.73 22.46 11.32
N ARG A 103 -18.76 22.12 12.10
CA ARG A 103 -18.61 21.91 13.55
C ARG A 103 -18.31 20.43 13.81
N ALA A 104 -17.44 20.16 14.78
CA ALA A 104 -17.22 18.78 15.23
C ALA A 104 -18.55 18.14 15.63
N GLY A 105 -18.82 16.91 15.11
CA GLY A 105 -20.06 16.18 15.39
C GLY A 105 -21.25 16.56 14.51
N ALA A 106 -21.13 17.45 13.54
CA ALA A 106 -22.19 17.72 12.58
C ALA A 106 -22.59 16.47 11.79
N SER A 107 -23.88 16.24 11.62
CA SER A 107 -24.42 15.13 10.80
C SER A 107 -24.08 15.32 9.32
N SER A 108 -24.16 14.23 8.54
CA SER A 108 -23.91 14.30 7.09
C SER A 108 -24.84 15.24 6.36
N SER A 109 -26.09 15.42 6.84
CA SER A 109 -27.06 16.37 6.29
C SER A 109 -26.77 17.84 6.62
N GLU A 110 -25.98 18.11 7.66
CA GLU A 110 -25.56 19.46 8.06
C GLU A 110 -24.23 19.88 7.43
N ARG A 111 -23.54 18.94 6.75
CA ARG A 111 -22.27 19.19 6.06
C ARG A 111 -22.52 19.44 4.59
N SER A 112 -21.96 20.51 4.08
CA SER A 112 -21.96 20.78 2.64
C SER A 112 -20.66 20.26 2.04
N GLU A 113 -20.75 19.10 1.38
CA GLU A 113 -19.67 18.45 0.66
C GLU A 113 -20.11 18.23 -0.78
N ILE A 114 -19.25 18.54 -1.74
CA ILE A 114 -19.54 18.34 -3.17
C ILE A 114 -18.40 17.54 -3.78
N LEU A 115 -18.74 16.45 -4.46
CA LEU A 115 -17.85 15.76 -5.37
C LEU A 115 -18.13 16.22 -6.79
N PHE A 116 -17.10 16.57 -7.53
CA PHE A 116 -17.16 16.93 -8.93
C PHE A 116 -16.56 15.81 -9.76
N LEU A 117 -17.32 15.29 -10.72
CA LEU A 117 -16.90 14.21 -11.60
C LEU A 117 -16.92 14.68 -13.06
N PRO A 118 -16.04 14.14 -13.93
CA PRO A 118 -16.12 14.36 -15.36
C PRO A 118 -17.48 13.96 -15.93
N ALA A 119 -17.92 14.66 -16.96
CA ALA A 119 -19.07 14.24 -17.73
C ALA A 119 -18.77 12.90 -18.44
N LYS A 120 -19.82 12.09 -18.66
CA LYS A 120 -19.72 10.86 -19.40
C LYS A 120 -19.21 11.11 -20.82
N ASP A 121 -18.17 10.40 -21.23
CA ASP A 121 -17.58 10.48 -22.56
C ASP A 121 -17.51 9.10 -23.19
N ALA A 122 -18.49 8.77 -24.03
CA ALA A 122 -18.61 7.46 -24.67
C ALA A 122 -17.41 7.11 -25.61
N VAL A 123 -16.64 8.11 -26.04
CA VAL A 123 -15.42 7.87 -26.84
C VAL A 123 -14.29 7.46 -25.90
N LYS A 124 -14.06 8.20 -24.83
CA LYS A 124 -13.04 7.85 -23.83
C LYS A 124 -13.32 6.50 -23.14
N GLU A 125 -14.60 6.19 -22.85
CA GLU A 125 -14.98 4.91 -22.26
C GLU A 125 -14.65 3.69 -23.15
N LYS A 126 -14.60 3.87 -24.48
CA LYS A 126 -14.12 2.81 -25.37
C LYS A 126 -12.61 2.56 -25.28
N TRP A 127 -11.84 3.56 -24.82
CA TRP A 127 -10.41 3.45 -24.68
C TRP A 127 -9.99 3.05 -23.26
N ASN A 128 -10.67 3.58 -22.22
CA ASN A 128 -10.20 3.55 -20.84
C ASN A 128 -11.20 2.90 -19.87
N ALA A 129 -12.21 2.16 -20.35
CA ALA A 129 -13.30 1.59 -19.57
C ALA A 129 -14.34 2.61 -19.04
N PHE A 130 -15.41 2.07 -18.42
CA PHE A 130 -16.49 2.89 -17.86
C PHE A 130 -16.03 3.63 -16.61
N ARG A 131 -16.52 4.86 -16.44
CA ARG A 131 -16.23 5.73 -15.30
C ARG A 131 -17.52 6.23 -14.67
N MET A 132 -17.44 6.55 -13.38
CA MET A 132 -18.54 7.21 -12.68
C MET A 132 -18.78 8.62 -13.26
N SER A 133 -20.06 8.98 -13.37
CA SER A 133 -20.49 10.27 -13.92
C SER A 133 -21.53 10.90 -13.00
N PRO A 134 -21.64 12.24 -12.96
CA PRO A 134 -22.62 12.94 -12.12
C PRO A 134 -24.08 12.56 -12.41
N LYS A 135 -24.35 12.02 -13.60
CA LYS A 135 -25.70 11.64 -14.04
C LYS A 135 -26.01 10.15 -13.85
N ASP A 136 -25.07 9.38 -13.30
CA ASP A 136 -25.33 7.96 -13.05
C ASP A 136 -26.38 7.77 -11.95
N PRO A 137 -27.30 6.80 -12.10
CA PRO A 137 -28.29 6.53 -11.07
C PRO A 137 -27.65 6.16 -9.72
N GLY A 138 -28.07 6.81 -8.65
CA GLY A 138 -27.60 6.55 -7.29
C GLY A 138 -26.14 6.93 -7.03
N ILE A 139 -25.58 7.88 -7.79
CA ILE A 139 -24.18 8.28 -7.70
C ILE A 139 -23.80 8.77 -6.30
N GLU A 140 -24.72 9.49 -5.61
CA GLU A 140 -24.49 9.97 -4.25
C GLU A 140 -24.31 8.79 -3.26
N ALA A 141 -25.15 7.76 -3.38
CA ALA A 141 -25.04 6.55 -2.56
C ALA A 141 -23.77 5.75 -2.87
N ARG A 142 -23.36 5.68 -4.14
CA ARG A 142 -22.14 4.98 -4.58
C ARG A 142 -20.88 5.70 -4.08
N THR A 143 -20.83 7.01 -4.16
CA THR A 143 -19.67 7.82 -3.79
C THR A 143 -19.65 8.21 -2.31
N GLY A 144 -20.81 8.20 -1.62
CA GLY A 144 -20.93 8.64 -0.24
C GLY A 144 -20.86 10.16 -0.05
N PHE A 145 -21.08 10.93 -1.13
CA PHE A 145 -21.20 12.38 -1.08
C PHE A 145 -22.67 12.80 -1.14
N PRO A 146 -23.08 13.81 -0.36
CA PRO A 146 -24.46 14.30 -0.38
C PRO A 146 -24.79 15.07 -1.67
N SER A 147 -23.81 15.51 -2.44
CA SER A 147 -23.97 16.20 -3.72
C SER A 147 -22.85 15.79 -4.67
N VAL A 148 -23.24 15.41 -5.90
CA VAL A 148 -22.29 15.10 -6.98
C VAL A 148 -22.64 15.97 -8.18
N LYS A 149 -21.69 16.73 -8.70
CA LYS A 149 -21.88 17.70 -9.79
C LYS A 149 -20.91 17.44 -10.95
N PRO A 150 -21.23 17.94 -12.15
CA PRO A 150 -20.26 18.00 -13.26
C PRO A 150 -19.00 18.77 -12.87
N PHE A 151 -17.84 18.31 -13.34
CA PHE A 151 -16.57 18.97 -13.07
C PHE A 151 -16.55 20.43 -13.53
N ASP A 152 -17.24 20.75 -14.61
CA ASP A 152 -17.37 22.12 -15.14
C ASP A 152 -18.05 23.09 -14.16
N ASP A 153 -18.81 22.59 -13.18
CA ASP A 153 -19.45 23.39 -12.13
C ASP A 153 -18.48 23.78 -11.01
N LEU A 154 -17.26 23.23 -10.97
CA LEU A 154 -16.27 23.50 -9.92
C LEU A 154 -15.90 24.99 -9.88
N LYS A 155 -15.56 25.58 -11.03
CA LYS A 155 -15.19 27.00 -11.12
C LYS A 155 -16.31 27.92 -10.67
N PRO A 156 -17.56 27.80 -11.17
CA PRO A 156 -18.70 28.58 -10.67
C PRO A 156 -18.93 28.45 -9.16
N GLU A 157 -18.76 27.26 -8.57
CA GLU A 157 -18.91 27.09 -7.12
C GLU A 157 -17.79 27.80 -6.35
N VAL A 158 -16.54 27.71 -6.77
CA VAL A 158 -15.42 28.45 -6.16
C VAL A 158 -15.64 29.96 -6.27
N GLU A 159 -16.04 30.48 -7.43
CA GLU A 159 -16.37 31.90 -7.64
C GLU A 159 -17.52 32.37 -6.74
N LYS A 160 -18.53 31.53 -6.53
CA LYS A 160 -19.64 31.82 -5.60
C LYS A 160 -19.13 31.88 -4.15
N LEU A 161 -18.31 30.89 -3.73
CA LEU A 161 -17.76 30.83 -2.38
C LEU A 161 -16.79 31.97 -2.09
N SER A 162 -16.04 32.46 -3.08
CA SER A 162 -15.11 33.60 -2.94
C SER A 162 -15.78 34.91 -2.54
N LYS A 163 -17.11 35.04 -2.74
CA LYS A 163 -17.89 36.17 -2.25
C LYS A 163 -18.10 36.19 -0.74
N SER A 164 -17.99 35.02 -0.10
CA SER A 164 -18.22 34.84 1.34
C SER A 164 -16.95 34.46 2.12
N TYR A 165 -15.94 33.92 1.41
CA TYR A 165 -14.69 33.45 2.02
C TYR A 165 -13.49 34.12 1.37
N SER A 166 -12.64 34.72 2.18
CA SER A 166 -11.35 35.31 1.76
C SER A 166 -10.18 34.34 1.85
N THR A 167 -10.44 33.06 2.17
CA THR A 167 -9.43 32.01 2.28
C THR A 167 -9.98 30.71 1.70
N PHE A 168 -9.10 29.92 1.05
CA PHE A 168 -9.34 28.54 0.67
C PHE A 168 -8.18 27.68 1.12
N TYR A 169 -8.47 26.46 1.55
CA TYR A 169 -7.46 25.44 1.84
C TYR A 169 -7.31 24.51 0.63
N THR A 170 -6.07 24.16 0.31
CA THR A 170 -5.71 23.17 -0.70
C THR A 170 -4.33 22.59 -0.38
N ILE A 171 -3.87 21.57 -1.12
CA ILE A 171 -2.49 21.14 -1.07
C ILE A 171 -1.67 22.08 -1.95
N LEU A 172 -0.72 22.81 -1.36
CA LEU A 172 0.12 23.76 -2.06
C LEU A 172 1.41 23.12 -2.61
N PRO A 173 1.94 23.61 -3.74
CA PRO A 173 3.23 23.16 -4.24
C PRO A 173 4.33 23.30 -3.19
N TYR A 174 5.23 22.32 -3.11
CA TYR A 174 6.44 22.46 -2.30
C TYR A 174 7.31 23.60 -2.83
N GLN A 175 7.71 24.51 -1.96
CA GLN A 175 8.67 25.56 -2.29
C GLN A 175 10.10 25.00 -2.25
N LYS A 176 10.41 24.04 -3.12
CA LYS A 176 11.80 23.55 -3.30
C LYS A 176 12.34 24.04 -4.63
N GLU A 177 13.66 24.23 -4.70
CA GLU A 177 14.39 24.76 -5.84
C GLU A 177 14.15 24.01 -7.18
N ASN A 178 13.56 22.81 -7.14
CA ASN A 178 13.29 21.97 -8.32
C ASN A 178 11.80 21.89 -8.71
N GLY A 179 10.96 22.82 -8.24
CA GLY A 179 9.52 22.84 -8.57
C GLY A 179 8.74 21.77 -7.79
N GLY A 180 7.55 22.12 -7.27
CA GLY A 180 6.59 21.18 -6.74
C GLY A 180 5.99 20.31 -7.85
N TYR A 181 5.19 19.33 -7.49
CA TYR A 181 4.47 18.51 -8.45
C TYR A 181 3.60 19.38 -9.36
N PRO A 182 3.61 19.17 -10.70
CA PRO A 182 2.82 19.99 -11.65
C PRO A 182 1.36 20.07 -11.26
N HIS A 183 0.79 18.99 -10.74
CA HIS A 183 -0.60 18.90 -10.30
C HIS A 183 -0.98 19.93 -9.22
N GLU A 184 -0.19 20.06 -8.15
CA GLU A 184 -0.44 21.02 -7.07
C GLU A 184 -0.38 22.46 -7.58
N LYS A 185 0.52 22.72 -8.52
CA LYS A 185 0.62 24.02 -9.20
C LYS A 185 -0.62 24.33 -10.01
N ASP A 186 -1.11 23.38 -10.80
CA ASP A 186 -2.32 23.53 -11.61
C ASP A 186 -3.55 23.86 -10.75
N VAL A 187 -3.69 23.18 -9.59
CA VAL A 187 -4.77 23.44 -8.62
C VAL A 187 -4.65 24.84 -8.03
N ALA A 188 -3.46 25.27 -7.63
CA ALA A 188 -3.23 26.60 -7.09
C ALA A 188 -3.49 27.70 -8.12
N GLU A 189 -3.07 27.53 -9.38
CA GLU A 189 -3.34 28.43 -10.49
C GLU A 189 -4.84 28.53 -10.81
N PHE A 190 -5.54 27.41 -10.81
CA PHE A 190 -7.00 27.39 -10.98
C PHE A 190 -7.70 28.19 -9.87
N LEU A 191 -7.33 27.97 -8.59
CA LEU A 191 -7.93 28.67 -7.45
C LEU A 191 -7.64 30.18 -7.51
N ASN A 192 -6.42 30.57 -7.86
CA ASN A 192 -6.05 31.98 -8.04
C ASN A 192 -6.85 32.63 -9.19
N GLY A 193 -7.18 31.89 -10.25
CA GLY A 193 -8.01 32.35 -11.34
C GLY A 193 -9.50 32.47 -10.99
N ALA A 194 -10.04 31.54 -10.19
CA ALA A 194 -11.44 31.52 -9.79
C ALA A 194 -11.73 32.40 -8.55
N ALA A 195 -10.75 32.61 -7.69
CA ALA A 195 -10.86 33.41 -6.46
C ALA A 195 -9.64 34.33 -6.27
N PRO A 196 -9.41 35.34 -7.16
CA PRO A 196 -8.15 36.08 -7.22
C PRO A 196 -7.84 36.95 -5.99
N GLN A 197 -8.83 37.22 -5.13
CA GLN A 197 -8.66 37.98 -3.89
C GLN A 197 -8.52 37.07 -2.66
N ALA A 198 -8.67 35.75 -2.83
CA ALA A 198 -8.60 34.83 -1.71
C ALA A 198 -7.14 34.42 -1.41
N LYS A 199 -6.87 34.18 -0.14
CA LYS A 199 -5.60 33.60 0.32
C LYS A 199 -5.69 32.08 0.26
N LEU A 200 -4.69 31.43 -0.34
CA LEU A 200 -4.55 29.96 -0.27
C LEU A 200 -3.74 29.55 0.96
N LYS A 201 -4.21 28.54 1.67
CA LYS A 201 -3.53 27.91 2.81
C LYS A 201 -3.30 26.42 2.53
N ASP A 202 -2.16 25.91 2.96
CA ASP A 202 -1.86 24.49 2.83
C ASP A 202 -2.64 23.66 3.88
N ILE A 203 -3.29 22.60 3.43
CA ILE A 203 -4.07 21.65 4.27
C ILE A 203 -3.28 20.36 4.56
N ARG A 204 -2.09 20.21 4.00
CA ARG A 204 -1.32 18.96 4.03
C ARG A 204 -1.00 18.51 5.46
N GLU A 205 -0.69 19.43 6.35
CA GLU A 205 -0.35 19.09 7.74
C GLU A 205 -1.53 18.45 8.46
N GLN A 206 -2.74 18.98 8.28
CA GLN A 206 -3.97 18.46 8.91
C GLN A 206 -4.30 17.05 8.38
N ILE A 207 -4.20 16.83 7.07
CA ILE A 207 -4.44 15.50 6.48
C ILE A 207 -3.36 14.51 6.95
N SER A 208 -2.10 14.92 6.91
CA SER A 208 -0.97 14.10 7.35
C SER A 208 -1.06 13.70 8.83
N ALA A 209 -1.62 14.57 9.68
CA ALA A 209 -1.84 14.25 11.09
C ALA A 209 -2.94 13.19 11.33
N MET A 210 -3.80 12.95 10.35
CA MET A 210 -4.88 11.95 10.44
C MET A 210 -4.45 10.54 10.02
N ARG A 211 -3.46 10.41 9.13
CA ARG A 211 -3.06 9.16 8.46
C ARG A 211 -2.28 8.16 9.34
N PRO A 212 -1.49 8.57 10.36
CA PRO A 212 -0.69 7.63 11.15
C PRO A 212 -1.50 6.57 11.89
N ILE A 213 -2.65 6.92 12.46
CA ILE A 213 -3.53 5.98 13.17
C ILE A 213 -4.50 5.35 12.17
N LYS A 214 -4.31 4.07 11.91
CA LYS A 214 -5.06 3.30 10.91
C LYS A 214 -6.41 2.83 11.46
N SER A 215 -7.44 2.88 10.63
CA SER A 215 -8.72 2.22 10.88
C SER A 215 -8.57 0.70 10.86
N PRO A 216 -9.52 -0.07 11.39
CA PRO A 216 -9.52 -1.52 11.25
C PRO A 216 -9.51 -2.01 9.80
N GLY A 217 -10.17 -1.29 8.88
CA GLY A 217 -10.16 -1.61 7.44
C GLY A 217 -8.81 -1.35 6.80
N GLU A 218 -8.16 -0.22 7.11
CA GLU A 218 -6.79 0.06 6.65
C GLU A 218 -5.80 -1.01 7.13
N ILE A 219 -5.91 -1.46 8.39
CA ILE A 219 -5.09 -2.55 8.94
C ILE A 219 -5.35 -3.86 8.19
N ALA A 220 -6.59 -4.13 7.79
CA ALA A 220 -6.92 -5.34 7.02
C ALA A 220 -6.31 -5.30 5.62
N PHE A 221 -6.34 -4.14 4.93
CA PHE A 221 -5.70 -3.98 3.61
C PHE A 221 -4.18 -4.08 3.70
N LEU A 222 -3.55 -3.43 4.68
CA LEU A 222 -2.12 -3.58 4.96
C LEU A 222 -1.77 -5.06 5.19
N LYS A 223 -2.56 -5.77 6.01
CA LYS A 223 -2.32 -7.19 6.27
C LYS A 223 -2.42 -8.05 5.02
N GLN A 224 -3.35 -7.73 4.10
CA GLN A 224 -3.45 -8.43 2.81
C GLN A 224 -2.22 -8.18 1.93
N ALA A 225 -1.78 -6.91 1.82
CA ALA A 225 -0.55 -6.56 1.10
C ALA A 225 0.68 -7.28 1.69
N ILE A 226 0.78 -7.30 3.02
CA ILE A 226 1.84 -8.01 3.74
C ILE A 226 1.78 -9.51 3.42
N ASP A 227 0.62 -10.18 3.52
CA ASP A 227 0.52 -11.61 3.27
C ASP A 227 0.93 -11.99 1.85
N LEU A 228 0.59 -11.18 0.85
CA LEU A 228 1.06 -11.35 -0.53
C LEU A 228 2.58 -11.25 -0.63
N SER A 229 3.17 -10.25 0.06
CA SER A 229 4.63 -10.06 0.11
C SER A 229 5.33 -11.25 0.77
N LEU A 230 4.78 -11.81 1.87
CA LEU A 230 5.35 -12.98 2.52
C LEU A 230 5.33 -14.22 1.59
N ASP A 231 4.26 -14.40 0.80
CA ASP A 231 4.18 -15.49 -0.18
C ASP A 231 5.19 -15.31 -1.30
N ALA A 232 5.44 -14.08 -1.76
CA ALA A 232 6.46 -13.75 -2.74
C ALA A 232 7.88 -14.05 -2.21
N HIS A 233 8.18 -13.67 -0.98
CA HIS A 233 9.46 -14.00 -0.33
C HIS A 233 9.68 -15.51 -0.23
N LEU A 234 8.67 -16.28 0.19
CA LEU A 234 8.73 -17.74 0.24
C LEU A 234 8.92 -18.36 -1.15
N ALA A 235 8.35 -17.77 -2.19
CA ALA A 235 8.59 -18.20 -3.57
C ALA A 235 10.02 -17.89 -4.04
N ALA A 236 10.55 -16.72 -3.66
CA ALA A 236 11.93 -16.35 -3.92
C ALA A 236 12.93 -17.30 -3.23
N TYR A 237 12.74 -17.65 -1.94
CA TYR A 237 13.58 -18.62 -1.24
C TYR A 237 13.65 -19.97 -1.96
N LYS A 238 12.52 -20.43 -2.49
CA LYS A 238 12.44 -21.71 -3.23
C LYS A 238 13.11 -21.64 -4.59
N MET A 239 13.32 -20.46 -5.15
CA MET A 239 13.83 -20.26 -6.49
C MET A 239 15.32 -19.91 -6.51
N ILE A 240 15.78 -19.07 -5.59
CA ILE A 240 17.13 -18.49 -5.58
C ILE A 240 18.21 -19.57 -5.62
N ARG A 241 19.20 -19.36 -6.49
CA ARG A 241 20.42 -20.14 -6.65
C ARG A 241 21.43 -19.38 -7.47
N PRO A 242 22.73 -19.69 -7.39
CA PRO A 242 23.74 -19.16 -8.30
C PRO A 242 23.37 -19.40 -9.76
N GLY A 243 23.67 -18.41 -10.61
CA GLY A 243 23.41 -18.47 -12.05
C GLY A 243 22.11 -17.81 -12.50
N LEU A 244 21.15 -17.51 -11.61
CA LEU A 244 20.00 -16.64 -11.91
C LEU A 244 20.43 -15.17 -11.98
N TYR A 245 19.67 -14.35 -12.67
CA TYR A 245 19.78 -12.91 -12.60
C TYR A 245 18.83 -12.34 -11.55
N GLU A 246 19.17 -11.21 -10.96
CA GLU A 246 18.37 -10.50 -9.96
C GLU A 246 16.95 -10.20 -10.47
N TYR A 247 16.81 -9.75 -11.75
CA TYR A 247 15.49 -9.51 -12.36
C TYR A 247 14.62 -10.76 -12.45
N GLN A 248 15.18 -11.96 -12.52
CA GLN A 248 14.38 -13.19 -12.56
C GLN A 248 13.73 -13.50 -11.22
N VAL A 249 14.43 -13.16 -10.13
CA VAL A 249 13.90 -13.28 -8.77
C VAL A 249 12.81 -12.23 -8.55
N ALA A 250 13.07 -10.97 -8.90
CA ALA A 250 12.09 -9.89 -8.83
C ALA A 250 10.82 -10.21 -9.64
N ALA A 251 10.97 -10.69 -10.89
CA ALA A 251 9.83 -11.07 -11.72
C ALA A 251 8.98 -12.18 -11.09
N LYS A 252 9.60 -13.15 -10.38
CA LYS A 252 8.85 -14.18 -9.66
C LYS A 252 8.07 -13.61 -8.48
N MET A 253 8.62 -12.65 -7.76
CA MET A 253 7.94 -12.02 -6.65
C MET A 253 6.74 -11.19 -7.14
N VAL A 254 6.92 -10.38 -8.18
CA VAL A 254 5.85 -9.63 -8.85
C VAL A 254 4.75 -10.55 -9.41
N GLU A 255 5.11 -11.69 -9.99
CA GLU A 255 4.13 -12.70 -10.43
C GLU A 255 3.24 -13.17 -9.27
N VAL A 256 3.83 -13.46 -8.10
CA VAL A 256 3.07 -13.90 -6.92
C VAL A 256 2.12 -12.81 -6.44
N HIS A 257 2.58 -11.56 -6.37
CA HIS A 257 1.74 -10.40 -6.02
C HIS A 257 0.56 -10.27 -6.97
N ALA A 258 0.82 -10.24 -8.28
CA ALA A 258 -0.21 -10.07 -9.29
C ALA A 258 -1.22 -11.23 -9.31
N MET A 259 -0.76 -12.47 -9.14
CA MET A 259 -1.63 -13.65 -9.04
C MET A 259 -2.46 -13.67 -7.76
N GLY A 260 -1.98 -13.05 -6.70
CA GLY A 260 -2.68 -12.88 -5.43
C GLY A 260 -3.66 -11.71 -5.39
N GLY A 261 -3.75 -10.92 -6.47
CA GLY A 261 -4.70 -9.81 -6.61
C GLY A 261 -4.14 -8.44 -6.22
N SER A 262 -2.83 -8.31 -6.02
CA SER A 262 -2.15 -7.00 -5.91
C SER A 262 -2.43 -6.15 -7.15
N GLU A 263 -2.68 -4.87 -6.95
CA GLU A 263 -2.94 -3.93 -8.04
C GLU A 263 -1.63 -3.42 -8.65
N ALA A 264 -0.61 -3.25 -7.81
CA ALA A 264 0.72 -2.78 -8.17
C ALA A 264 1.74 -3.25 -7.13
N GLU A 265 3.02 -2.98 -7.39
CA GLU A 265 4.06 -3.04 -6.37
C GLU A 265 3.98 -1.77 -5.50
N GLY A 266 4.23 -1.88 -4.19
CA GLY A 266 4.29 -0.73 -3.29
C GLY A 266 5.45 0.22 -3.65
N TYR A 267 6.51 -0.34 -4.20
CA TYR A 267 7.71 0.34 -4.71
C TYR A 267 8.45 -0.57 -5.71
N ALA A 268 9.44 -0.03 -6.42
CA ALA A 268 10.24 -0.83 -7.34
C ALA A 268 10.96 -1.95 -6.57
N PRO A 269 10.84 -3.22 -7.00
CA PRO A 269 11.49 -4.34 -6.32
C PRO A 269 13.00 -4.15 -6.19
N ILE A 270 13.54 -4.38 -5.00
CA ILE A 270 14.96 -4.37 -4.69
C ILE A 270 15.42 -5.81 -4.51
N VAL A 271 16.24 -6.30 -5.44
CA VAL A 271 16.87 -7.63 -5.38
C VAL A 271 18.37 -7.44 -5.59
N GLY A 272 19.10 -7.22 -4.51
CA GLY A 272 20.53 -6.90 -4.57
C GLY A 272 21.41 -8.07 -4.12
N SER A 273 22.24 -8.62 -5.03
CA SER A 273 23.13 -9.74 -4.74
C SER A 273 24.59 -9.33 -4.57
N GLY A 274 25.32 -9.95 -3.64
CA GLY A 274 26.73 -9.67 -3.37
C GLY A 274 26.95 -8.16 -3.15
N ARG A 275 27.79 -7.52 -3.96
CA ARG A 275 28.06 -6.07 -3.85
C ARG A 275 26.78 -5.21 -3.91
N ASN A 276 25.78 -5.60 -4.72
CA ASN A 276 24.57 -4.84 -4.87
C ASN A 276 23.72 -4.84 -3.59
N SER A 277 23.89 -5.83 -2.70
CA SER A 277 23.24 -5.88 -1.38
C SER A 277 23.60 -4.70 -0.47
N THR A 278 24.69 -3.97 -0.79
CA THR A 278 25.14 -2.80 -0.03
C THR A 278 24.57 -1.48 -0.53
N THR A 279 23.72 -1.51 -1.56
CA THR A 279 23.01 -0.34 -2.10
C THR A 279 21.56 -0.36 -1.60
N LEU A 280 21.15 0.68 -0.88
CA LEU A 280 19.86 0.72 -0.18
C LEU A 280 18.66 0.55 -1.12
N HIS A 281 18.58 1.36 -2.18
CA HIS A 281 17.51 1.33 -3.19
C HIS A 281 18.09 0.88 -4.52
N TYR A 282 18.52 -0.38 -4.60
CA TYR A 282 19.09 -0.95 -5.82
C TYR A 282 17.99 -1.43 -6.77
N ASP A 283 17.87 -0.79 -7.93
CA ASP A 283 16.78 -0.98 -8.90
C ASP A 283 17.21 -1.55 -10.26
N ARG A 284 18.51 -1.69 -10.53
CA ARG A 284 19.01 -2.13 -11.85
C ARG A 284 18.74 -3.60 -12.14
N LEU A 285 18.81 -4.47 -11.13
CA LEU A 285 18.50 -5.90 -11.18
C LEU A 285 19.24 -6.69 -12.28
N ASP A 286 20.38 -6.20 -12.73
CA ASP A 286 21.07 -6.69 -13.94
C ASP A 286 22.24 -7.66 -13.65
N ARG A 287 22.54 -7.91 -12.36
CA ARG A 287 23.64 -8.78 -11.98
C ARG A 287 23.24 -10.25 -11.94
N LYS A 288 24.15 -11.12 -12.38
CA LYS A 288 24.02 -12.57 -12.21
C LYS A 288 24.48 -12.96 -10.81
N ILE A 289 23.59 -13.59 -10.04
CA ILE A 289 23.83 -14.07 -8.68
C ILE A 289 24.96 -15.10 -8.70
N GLN A 290 25.96 -14.91 -7.84
CA GLN A 290 27.13 -15.78 -7.75
C GLN A 290 27.02 -16.74 -6.55
N ASP A 291 27.80 -17.80 -6.59
CA ASP A 291 28.00 -18.65 -5.42
C ASP A 291 28.72 -17.87 -4.31
N GLY A 292 28.23 -17.99 -3.08
CA GLY A 292 28.75 -17.25 -1.93
C GLY A 292 28.20 -15.83 -1.78
N ASP A 293 27.31 -15.34 -2.66
CA ASP A 293 26.59 -14.07 -2.44
C ASP A 293 25.54 -14.20 -1.31
N VAL A 294 25.25 -13.09 -0.63
CA VAL A 294 23.94 -12.86 -0.03
C VAL A 294 23.07 -12.13 -1.04
N VAL A 295 21.75 -12.26 -0.90
CA VAL A 295 20.74 -11.53 -1.70
C VAL A 295 19.80 -10.82 -0.75
N VAL A 296 19.81 -9.49 -0.78
CA VAL A 296 18.79 -8.66 -0.13
C VAL A 296 17.55 -8.69 -1.03
N LEU A 297 16.44 -9.06 -0.47
CA LEU A 297 15.11 -9.05 -1.08
C LEU A 297 14.27 -8.05 -0.31
N ASP A 298 13.97 -6.91 -0.92
CA ASP A 298 13.15 -5.86 -0.35
C ASP A 298 12.04 -5.56 -1.34
N VAL A 299 10.89 -6.17 -1.11
CA VAL A 299 9.79 -6.22 -2.07
C VAL A 299 8.45 -6.28 -1.34
N GLY A 300 7.62 -5.27 -1.57
CA GLY A 300 6.29 -5.14 -0.98
C GLY A 300 5.19 -5.02 -2.02
N ALA A 301 4.08 -5.72 -1.81
CA ALA A 301 2.86 -5.63 -2.61
C ALA A 301 2.05 -4.40 -2.23
N GLN A 302 1.21 -3.92 -3.16
CA GLN A 302 0.16 -2.98 -2.88
C GLN A 302 -1.21 -3.67 -2.97
N TYR A 303 -2.08 -3.48 -1.97
CA TYR A 303 -3.45 -3.99 -1.98
C TYR A 303 -4.43 -2.92 -1.49
N ALA A 304 -5.50 -2.69 -2.25
CA ALA A 304 -6.47 -1.62 -1.99
C ALA A 304 -5.82 -0.22 -1.84
N GLY A 305 -4.67 0.00 -2.48
CA GLY A 305 -3.85 1.20 -2.38
C GLY A 305 -2.90 1.23 -1.18
N TYR A 306 -2.92 0.25 -0.28
CA TYR A 306 -2.04 0.17 0.88
C TYR A 306 -0.81 -0.68 0.58
N SER A 307 0.37 -0.17 0.92
CA SER A 307 1.66 -0.81 0.64
C SER A 307 2.14 -1.63 1.83
N ALA A 308 2.71 -2.81 1.57
CA ALA A 308 3.58 -3.52 2.50
C ALA A 308 5.03 -3.11 2.28
N ASP A 309 5.87 -3.34 3.30
CA ASP A 309 7.32 -3.15 3.21
C ASP A 309 8.04 -4.28 3.95
N ILE A 310 8.65 -5.19 3.19
CA ILE A 310 9.22 -6.41 3.75
C ILE A 310 10.59 -6.68 3.16
N THR A 311 11.60 -6.74 4.02
CA THR A 311 12.96 -7.14 3.60
C THR A 311 13.40 -8.42 4.29
N ARG A 312 14.04 -9.28 3.53
CA ARG A 312 14.86 -10.41 4.01
C ARG A 312 16.16 -10.50 3.23
N THR A 313 17.19 -10.95 3.92
CA THR A 313 18.48 -11.30 3.30
C THR A 313 18.67 -12.81 3.34
N VAL A 314 19.01 -13.41 2.21
CA VAL A 314 19.17 -14.87 2.08
C VAL A 314 20.51 -15.23 1.40
N PRO A 315 21.10 -16.40 1.70
CA PRO A 315 22.31 -16.86 1.03
C PRO A 315 21.97 -17.41 -0.37
N ALA A 316 22.71 -17.01 -1.38
CA ALA A 316 22.44 -17.39 -2.78
C ALA A 316 22.46 -18.90 -3.03
N ASN A 317 23.32 -19.62 -2.35
CA ASN A 317 23.48 -21.08 -2.47
C ASN A 317 22.73 -21.89 -1.38
N GLY A 318 21.94 -21.22 -0.54
CA GLY A 318 21.16 -21.85 0.53
C GLY A 318 21.93 -22.02 1.85
N LYS A 319 23.17 -21.50 1.96
CA LYS A 319 23.96 -21.59 3.19
C LYS A 319 24.76 -20.31 3.43
N PHE A 320 24.57 -19.67 4.57
CA PHE A 320 25.38 -18.54 5.00
C PHE A 320 26.83 -18.98 5.31
N THR A 321 27.81 -18.19 4.89
CA THR A 321 29.17 -18.31 5.40
C THR A 321 29.22 -17.87 6.87
N PRO A 322 30.25 -18.25 7.66
CA PRO A 322 30.36 -17.82 9.05
C PRO A 322 30.28 -16.29 9.21
N ARG A 323 30.91 -15.52 8.32
CA ARG A 323 30.88 -14.05 8.37
C ARG A 323 29.50 -13.49 8.03
N GLN A 324 28.84 -14.02 7.02
CA GLN A 324 27.48 -13.62 6.66
C GLN A 324 26.50 -13.90 7.80
N LEU A 325 26.61 -15.08 8.43
CA LEU A 325 25.78 -15.46 9.56
C LEU A 325 26.02 -14.57 10.79
N GLU A 326 27.28 -14.20 11.05
CA GLU A 326 27.63 -13.25 12.11
C GLU A 326 26.89 -11.90 11.90
N ILE A 327 27.04 -11.28 10.71
CA ILE A 327 26.41 -10.00 10.41
C ILE A 327 24.89 -10.12 10.39
N TYR A 328 24.36 -11.20 9.83
CA TYR A 328 22.91 -11.48 9.84
C TYR A 328 22.36 -11.51 11.26
N ASN A 329 23.02 -12.24 12.17
CA ASN A 329 22.58 -12.35 13.55
C ASN A 329 22.71 -11.02 14.32
N ILE A 330 23.65 -10.16 13.98
CA ILE A 330 23.76 -8.82 14.58
C ILE A 330 22.58 -7.95 14.14
N VAL A 331 22.20 -7.96 12.86
CA VAL A 331 21.04 -7.24 12.35
C VAL A 331 19.75 -7.77 12.99
N LEU A 332 19.57 -9.09 13.03
CA LEU A 332 18.41 -9.72 13.67
C LEU A 332 18.35 -9.38 15.18
N GLY A 333 19.50 -9.39 15.85
CA GLY A 333 19.62 -9.01 17.26
C GLY A 333 19.23 -7.54 17.50
N ALA A 334 19.63 -6.63 16.62
CA ALA A 334 19.26 -5.21 16.67
C ALA A 334 17.74 -5.02 16.49
N GLN A 335 17.13 -5.72 15.51
CA GLN A 335 15.68 -5.71 15.30
C GLN A 335 14.95 -6.24 16.54
N ASN A 336 15.39 -7.38 17.10
CA ASN A 336 14.78 -7.97 18.29
C ASN A 336 14.93 -7.05 19.51
N ALA A 337 16.05 -6.36 19.68
CA ALA A 337 16.25 -5.39 20.77
C ALA A 337 15.29 -4.21 20.66
N ALA A 338 15.10 -3.68 19.46
CA ALA A 338 14.14 -2.60 19.19
C ALA A 338 12.70 -3.09 19.42
N LEU A 339 12.32 -4.26 18.91
CA LEU A 339 11.00 -4.88 19.12
C LEU A 339 10.72 -5.15 20.62
N ALA A 340 11.70 -5.59 21.38
CA ALA A 340 11.53 -5.81 22.82
C ALA A 340 11.24 -4.53 23.61
N ALA A 341 11.68 -3.37 23.09
CA ALA A 341 11.40 -2.06 23.67
C ALA A 341 10.13 -1.41 23.11
N LEU A 342 9.55 -1.96 22.03
CA LEU A 342 8.45 -1.37 21.30
C LEU A 342 7.13 -1.45 22.08
N LYS A 343 6.57 -0.29 22.37
CA LYS A 343 5.27 -0.10 23.02
C LYS A 343 4.78 1.33 22.80
N PRO A 344 3.52 1.65 23.09
CA PRO A 344 3.07 3.06 23.07
C PRO A 344 3.98 3.98 23.90
N GLY A 345 4.26 5.16 23.37
CA GLY A 345 5.06 6.20 24.02
C GLY A 345 6.56 6.19 23.71
N VAL A 346 7.10 5.19 23.00
CA VAL A 346 8.45 5.21 22.41
C VAL A 346 8.44 5.94 21.06
N THR A 347 9.61 6.25 20.49
CA THR A 347 9.74 7.02 19.26
C THR A 347 10.69 6.36 18.26
N LEU A 348 10.53 6.68 16.98
CA LEU A 348 11.49 6.38 15.91
C LEU A 348 12.57 7.47 15.76
N CYS A 349 12.56 8.48 16.63
CA CYS A 349 13.50 9.61 16.58
C CYS A 349 14.96 9.13 16.61
N PRO A 350 15.88 9.74 15.86
CA PRO A 350 17.29 9.34 15.85
C PRO A 350 18.00 9.48 17.21
N LYS A 351 17.46 10.29 18.11
CA LYS A 351 18.06 10.61 19.42
C LYS A 351 17.01 10.64 20.52
N GLY A 352 17.45 10.41 21.76
CA GLY A 352 16.62 10.50 22.96
C GLY A 352 16.50 9.16 23.70
N ASP A 353 16.07 9.22 24.96
CA ASP A 353 16.02 8.04 25.87
C ASP A 353 14.95 7.01 25.48
N LYS A 354 13.96 7.43 24.70
CA LYS A 354 12.87 6.56 24.21
C LYS A 354 13.03 6.18 22.74
N SER A 355 14.22 6.36 22.17
CA SER A 355 14.51 6.15 20.77
C SER A 355 14.77 4.68 20.48
N LEU A 356 13.90 4.06 19.66
CA LEU A 356 14.12 2.71 19.12
C LEU A 356 15.32 2.68 18.16
N GLN A 357 15.52 3.75 17.38
CA GLN A 357 16.70 3.94 16.51
C GLN A 357 18.00 3.82 17.30
N LYS A 358 18.05 4.48 18.46
CA LYS A 358 19.24 4.43 19.33
C LYS A 358 19.49 3.02 19.85
N ILE A 359 18.45 2.30 20.23
CA ILE A 359 18.57 0.91 20.71
C ILE A 359 19.17 0.00 19.63
N ALA A 360 18.66 0.08 18.39
CA ALA A 360 19.18 -0.71 17.28
C ALA A 360 20.63 -0.32 16.94
N TYR A 361 20.93 0.98 16.89
CA TYR A 361 22.28 1.48 16.65
C TYR A 361 23.27 1.01 17.70
N ASP A 362 22.94 1.18 18.99
CA ASP A 362 23.82 0.77 20.11
C ASP A 362 24.07 -0.73 20.07
N TYR A 363 23.05 -1.54 19.74
CA TYR A 363 23.21 -2.97 19.57
C TYR A 363 24.21 -3.30 18.46
N ILE A 364 24.02 -2.78 17.26
CA ILE A 364 24.93 -2.99 16.12
C ILE A 364 26.36 -2.53 16.47
N ASN A 365 26.48 -1.34 17.09
CA ASN A 365 27.78 -0.74 17.41
C ASN A 365 28.58 -1.49 18.46
N THR A 366 27.96 -2.35 19.26
CA THR A 366 28.60 -3.08 20.36
C THR A 366 28.75 -4.58 20.13
N HIS A 367 28.12 -5.16 19.10
CA HIS A 367 28.05 -6.62 18.92
C HIS A 367 28.94 -7.16 17.78
N GLY A 368 29.74 -6.33 17.14
CA GLY A 368 30.66 -6.80 16.11
C GLY A 368 31.65 -5.75 15.64
N GLN A 369 32.57 -6.17 14.83
CA GLN A 369 33.62 -5.33 14.24
C GLN A 369 33.77 -5.64 12.76
N ASP A 370 34.22 -4.65 11.98
CA ASP A 370 34.66 -4.85 10.61
C ASP A 370 36.02 -5.55 10.53
N GLN A 371 36.52 -5.79 9.32
CA GLN A 371 37.83 -6.40 9.06
C GLN A 371 39.02 -5.56 9.58
N HIS A 372 38.79 -4.31 9.96
CA HIS A 372 39.79 -3.39 10.52
C HIS A 372 39.66 -3.24 12.04
N GLY A 373 38.76 -4.01 12.69
CA GLY A 373 38.51 -3.96 14.13
C GLY A 373 37.68 -2.74 14.58
N GLN A 374 36.97 -2.07 13.65
CA GLN A 374 36.12 -0.93 13.98
C GLN A 374 34.68 -1.38 14.24
N PRO A 375 33.96 -0.71 15.16
CA PRO A 375 32.56 -0.99 15.43
C PRO A 375 31.65 -0.87 14.19
N LEU A 376 30.63 -1.73 14.09
CA LEU A 376 29.75 -1.82 12.92
C LEU A 376 28.72 -0.69 12.80
N GLY A 377 28.54 0.15 13.80
CA GLY A 377 27.55 1.25 13.79
C GLY A 377 27.74 2.22 12.62
N GLN A 378 28.97 2.39 12.10
CA GLN A 378 29.24 3.21 10.92
C GLN A 378 28.60 2.69 9.62
N TYR A 379 28.24 1.42 9.56
CA TYR A 379 27.60 0.77 8.41
C TYR A 379 26.09 0.73 8.51
N TYR A 380 25.50 1.23 9.61
CA TYR A 380 24.06 1.40 9.77
C TYR A 380 23.70 2.86 9.45
N ILE A 381 23.37 3.14 8.21
CA ILE A 381 23.36 4.47 7.60
C ILE A 381 21.96 5.05 7.34
N HIS A 382 20.90 4.40 7.79
CA HIS A 382 19.51 4.86 7.65
C HIS A 382 18.71 4.77 8.96
N GLY A 383 17.45 5.16 8.94
CA GLY A 383 16.54 5.07 10.08
C GLY A 383 16.14 3.64 10.39
N LEU A 384 15.67 3.39 11.62
CA LEU A 384 15.16 2.07 12.02
C LEU A 384 13.85 1.72 11.33
N GLY A 385 13.10 2.72 10.85
CA GLY A 385 11.80 2.48 10.22
C GLY A 385 11.04 3.78 10.00
N HIS A 386 9.91 3.63 9.36
CA HIS A 386 9.00 4.71 8.99
C HIS A 386 7.53 4.30 9.19
N HIS A 387 6.61 5.26 9.10
CA HIS A 387 5.19 4.96 9.01
C HIS A 387 4.89 4.37 7.63
N ILE A 388 3.93 3.43 7.58
CA ILE A 388 3.48 2.79 6.34
C ILE A 388 1.95 2.86 6.23
N GLY A 389 1.43 2.96 5.01
CA GLY A 389 0.01 3.10 4.74
C GLY A 389 -0.31 3.13 3.25
N LEU A 390 -1.05 4.16 2.82
CA LEU A 390 -1.30 4.44 1.41
C LEU A 390 0.00 4.78 0.66
N ASP A 391 0.91 5.48 1.32
CA ASP A 391 2.28 5.61 0.85
C ASP A 391 3.15 4.58 1.56
N VAL A 392 4.18 4.04 0.88
CA VAL A 392 5.18 3.19 1.52
C VAL A 392 5.89 3.97 2.63
N HIS A 393 6.27 5.22 2.37
CA HIS A 393 6.70 6.19 3.39
C HIS A 393 5.53 7.10 3.76
N ASP A 394 4.59 6.56 4.56
CA ASP A 394 3.37 7.26 4.95
C ASP A 394 3.66 8.45 5.87
N PRO A 395 2.88 9.53 5.82
CA PRO A 395 3.06 10.67 6.71
C PRO A 395 3.10 10.26 8.18
N GLY A 396 4.09 10.77 8.91
CA GLY A 396 4.25 10.56 10.34
C GLY A 396 5.37 11.40 10.93
N GLN A 397 5.34 11.60 12.23
CA GLN A 397 6.34 12.39 12.93
C GLN A 397 7.22 11.47 13.79
N TYR A 398 8.41 11.13 13.30
CA TYR A 398 9.33 10.16 13.92
C TYR A 398 9.71 10.48 15.38
N CYS A 399 9.69 11.75 15.76
CA CYS A 399 10.03 12.18 17.12
C CYS A 399 8.82 12.35 18.03
N LYS A 400 7.59 12.11 17.54
CA LYS A 400 6.42 11.97 18.41
C LYS A 400 6.31 10.53 18.94
N PRO A 401 5.71 10.37 20.13
CA PRO A 401 5.41 9.04 20.66
C PRO A 401 4.57 8.22 19.71
N LEU A 402 4.91 6.93 19.54
CA LEU A 402 4.06 5.97 18.83
C LEU A 402 2.80 5.72 19.66
N GLU A 403 1.67 5.60 18.97
CA GLU A 403 0.34 5.42 19.54
C GLU A 403 -0.33 4.16 19.01
N PRO A 404 -1.28 3.55 19.75
CA PRO A 404 -2.07 2.42 19.25
C PRO A 404 -2.76 2.73 17.92
N GLY A 405 -2.74 1.75 17.01
CA GLY A 405 -3.28 1.90 15.65
C GLY A 405 -2.26 2.41 14.62
N MET A 406 -1.09 2.87 15.03
CA MET A 406 -0.01 3.18 14.09
C MET A 406 0.61 1.88 13.55
N VAL A 407 0.97 1.88 12.26
CA VAL A 407 1.76 0.81 11.63
C VAL A 407 3.08 1.41 11.16
N VAL A 408 4.18 0.75 11.52
CA VAL A 408 5.55 1.20 11.22
C VAL A 408 6.41 0.02 10.79
N THR A 409 7.46 0.29 10.00
CA THR A 409 8.49 -0.70 9.68
C THR A 409 9.52 -0.81 10.80
N MET A 410 10.23 -1.95 10.85
CA MET A 410 11.39 -2.22 11.71
C MET A 410 12.48 -2.90 10.88
N GLU A 411 13.43 -2.11 10.37
CA GLU A 411 14.31 -2.47 9.26
C GLU A 411 15.81 -2.19 9.50
N PRO A 412 16.42 -2.56 10.63
CA PRO A 412 17.84 -2.32 10.80
C PRO A 412 18.67 -3.02 9.71
N GLY A 413 19.79 -2.40 9.31
CA GLY A 413 20.67 -2.95 8.28
C GLY A 413 22.15 -2.62 8.51
N ILE A 414 23.03 -3.45 7.96
CA ILE A 414 24.49 -3.26 7.92
C ILE A 414 24.94 -3.42 6.48
N TYR A 415 25.69 -2.45 5.95
CA TYR A 415 26.12 -2.41 4.55
C TYR A 415 27.62 -2.17 4.47
N MET A 416 28.37 -3.24 4.13
CA MET A 416 29.84 -3.25 4.07
C MET A 416 30.32 -3.47 2.62
N PRO A 417 30.50 -2.39 1.82
CA PRO A 417 30.92 -2.53 0.42
C PRO A 417 32.25 -3.24 0.23
N GLU A 418 33.18 -3.08 1.15
CA GLU A 418 34.49 -3.74 1.12
C GLU A 418 34.41 -5.27 1.25
N GLU A 419 33.38 -5.75 1.97
CA GLU A 419 33.10 -7.18 2.14
C GLU A 419 32.08 -7.70 1.12
N ASN A 420 31.53 -6.86 0.23
CA ASN A 420 30.40 -7.16 -0.66
C ASN A 420 29.18 -7.74 0.10
N LEU A 421 28.95 -7.26 1.30
CA LEU A 421 28.00 -7.81 2.25
C LEU A 421 27.07 -6.74 2.79
N GLY A 422 25.81 -6.79 2.37
CA GLY A 422 24.71 -6.02 2.92
C GLY A 422 23.64 -6.95 3.53
N VAL A 423 23.14 -6.61 4.69
CA VAL A 423 22.04 -7.33 5.38
C VAL A 423 21.02 -6.33 5.85
N ARG A 424 19.76 -6.51 5.48
CA ARG A 424 18.58 -5.85 6.06
C ARG A 424 17.54 -6.91 6.41
N ILE A 425 16.87 -6.73 7.55
CA ILE A 425 15.73 -7.54 7.99
C ILE A 425 14.65 -6.56 8.40
N GLU A 426 13.50 -6.63 7.75
CA GLU A 426 12.40 -5.70 7.91
C GLU A 426 11.07 -6.39 8.07
N ASP A 427 10.28 -5.84 8.96
CA ASP A 427 8.93 -6.28 9.28
C ASP A 427 7.99 -5.11 9.49
N ASP A 428 6.73 -5.26 9.07
CA ASP A 428 5.64 -4.34 9.38
C ASP A 428 5.02 -4.65 10.74
N VAL A 429 4.88 -3.62 11.56
CA VAL A 429 4.49 -3.76 12.97
C VAL A 429 3.34 -2.83 13.33
N LEU A 430 2.25 -3.39 13.84
CA LEU A 430 1.11 -2.65 14.38
C LEU A 430 1.35 -2.35 15.86
N ILE A 431 1.24 -1.09 16.25
CA ILE A 431 1.26 -0.67 17.66
C ILE A 431 -0.12 -0.98 18.27
N THR A 432 -0.12 -1.72 19.38
CA THR A 432 -1.33 -2.07 20.16
C THR A 432 -1.40 -1.26 21.45
N ASP A 433 -2.48 -1.39 22.21
CA ASP A 433 -2.66 -0.65 23.49
C ASP A 433 -1.57 -0.94 24.52
N THR A 434 -0.95 -2.12 24.47
CA THR A 434 0.01 -2.58 25.49
C THR A 434 1.40 -2.92 24.95
N GLY A 435 1.58 -2.91 23.63
CA GLY A 435 2.83 -3.33 23.00
C GLY A 435 2.71 -3.24 21.47
N TYR A 436 2.96 -4.36 20.79
CA TYR A 436 2.89 -4.43 19.34
C TYR A 436 2.40 -5.79 18.85
N LYS A 437 2.01 -5.83 17.57
CA LYS A 437 1.76 -7.06 16.81
C LYS A 437 2.62 -7.05 15.56
N LEU A 438 3.46 -8.09 15.39
CA LEU A 438 4.21 -8.30 14.17
C LEU A 438 3.25 -8.80 13.09
N LEU A 439 3.03 -8.00 12.03
CA LEU A 439 2.09 -8.35 10.96
C LEU A 439 2.67 -9.36 9.98
N SER A 440 4.01 -9.44 9.91
CA SER A 440 4.80 -10.30 9.04
C SER A 440 5.34 -11.57 9.72
N GLU A 441 4.86 -11.93 10.93
CA GLU A 441 5.39 -13.03 11.76
C GLU A 441 5.50 -14.40 11.05
N ARG A 442 4.67 -14.61 9.99
CA ARG A 442 4.68 -15.87 9.22
C ARG A 442 5.95 -16.09 8.40
N LEU A 443 6.69 -15.02 8.05
CA LEU A 443 7.93 -15.12 7.29
C LEU A 443 9.13 -15.28 8.21
N PRO A 444 9.87 -16.39 8.13
CA PRO A 444 11.02 -16.64 9.01
C PRO A 444 12.05 -15.51 8.99
N ARG A 445 12.55 -15.19 10.19
CA ARG A 445 13.70 -14.28 10.40
C ARG A 445 14.95 -15.03 10.87
N ASP A 446 14.78 -16.24 11.38
CA ASP A 446 15.90 -17.09 11.81
C ASP A 446 16.67 -17.63 10.60
N ALA A 447 17.99 -17.48 10.61
CA ALA A 447 18.85 -17.90 9.51
C ALA A 447 18.76 -19.41 9.24
N ALA A 448 18.64 -20.25 10.29
CA ALA A 448 18.58 -21.70 10.12
C ALA A 448 17.24 -22.14 9.52
N GLU A 449 16.14 -21.44 9.83
CA GLU A 449 14.84 -21.69 9.18
C GLU A 449 14.86 -21.31 7.70
N ILE A 450 15.47 -20.20 7.34
CA ILE A 450 15.66 -19.78 5.94
C ILE A 450 16.49 -20.83 5.19
N GLU A 451 17.64 -21.20 5.72
CA GLU A 451 18.51 -22.24 5.13
C GLU A 451 17.77 -23.57 4.94
N LYS A 452 16.94 -23.98 5.91
CA LYS A 452 16.12 -25.18 5.83
C LYS A 452 15.13 -25.13 4.67
N ILE A 453 14.38 -24.04 4.51
CA ILE A 453 13.41 -23.86 3.40
C ILE A 453 14.14 -23.94 2.04
N MET A 454 15.30 -23.29 1.94
CA MET A 454 16.09 -23.28 0.71
C MET A 454 16.65 -24.67 0.38
N ALA A 455 17.12 -25.42 1.39
CA ALA A 455 17.63 -26.78 1.23
C ALA A 455 16.53 -27.77 0.78
N GLU A 456 15.34 -27.69 1.38
CA GLU A 456 14.18 -28.49 0.98
C GLU A 456 13.79 -28.20 -0.48
N ALA A 457 13.77 -26.94 -0.87
CA ALA A 457 13.49 -26.54 -2.25
C ALA A 457 14.56 -27.02 -3.25
N ALA A 458 15.84 -26.99 -2.86
CA ALA A 458 16.93 -27.51 -3.69
C ALA A 458 16.79 -29.03 -3.92
N LYS A 459 16.42 -29.78 -2.89
CA LYS A 459 16.15 -31.22 -2.98
C LYS A 459 15.00 -31.50 -3.96
N HIS A 460 13.88 -30.81 -3.85
CA HIS A 460 12.74 -30.96 -4.77
C HIS A 460 13.10 -30.64 -6.21
N ARG A 461 13.91 -29.62 -6.45
CA ARG A 461 14.40 -29.29 -7.81
C ARG A 461 15.26 -30.41 -8.39
N ALA A 462 16.16 -30.99 -7.62
CA ALA A 462 17.01 -32.09 -8.04
C ALA A 462 16.18 -33.37 -8.38
N GLU A 463 15.19 -33.71 -7.55
CA GLU A 463 14.27 -34.83 -7.79
C GLU A 463 13.44 -34.64 -9.07
N ALA A 464 12.99 -33.41 -9.35
CA ALA A 464 12.25 -33.09 -10.55
C ALA A 464 13.11 -33.16 -11.84
N ALA A 465 14.39 -32.78 -11.74
CA ALA A 465 15.33 -32.89 -12.85
C ALA A 465 15.66 -34.35 -13.19
N GLY A 466 15.94 -35.19 -12.17
CA GLY A 466 16.24 -36.63 -12.36
C GLY A 466 15.07 -37.44 -12.96
N LYS A 467 13.82 -37.00 -12.71
CA LYS A 467 12.63 -37.65 -13.34
C LYS A 467 12.46 -37.29 -14.83
N LYS A 468 12.96 -36.11 -15.26
CA LYS A 468 12.90 -35.72 -16.68
C LYS A 468 13.92 -36.47 -17.51
N ASP A 469 15.12 -36.71 -16.96
CA ASP A 469 16.18 -37.47 -17.66
C ASP A 469 15.88 -38.97 -17.76
N GLY A 470 15.15 -39.52 -16.77
CA GLY A 470 14.70 -40.94 -16.81
C GLY A 470 13.60 -41.24 -17.81
N ASN A 471 12.74 -40.27 -18.16
CA ASN A 471 11.69 -40.46 -19.17
C ASN A 471 12.16 -40.29 -20.62
N ASN A 472 13.35 -39.75 -20.85
CA ASN A 472 13.95 -39.59 -22.18
C ASN A 472 14.90 -40.76 -22.56
N ALA A 473 15.05 -41.77 -21.71
CA ALA A 473 15.90 -42.92 -21.95
C ALA A 473 15.13 -44.16 -22.43
N ASP A 474 13.79 -44.07 -22.50
CA ASP A 474 12.90 -45.20 -22.91
C ASP A 474 12.13 -44.93 -24.23
N ASP A 475 12.54 -43.93 -25.06
CA ASP A 475 11.99 -43.73 -26.43
C ASP A 475 13.02 -44.01 -27.51
#